data_dc5669cd398f7939d26680e519749fc1
#
_entry.id   dc5669cd398f7939d26680e519749fc1
#
_cell.length_a   1.000
_cell.length_b   1.000
_cell.length_c   1.000
_cell.angle_alpha   90.00
_cell.angle_beta   90.00
_cell.angle_gamma   90.00
#
_symmetry.space_group_name_H-M   'P 1'
#
loop_
_entity.id
_entity.type
_entity.pdbx_description
1 polymer ?
#
loop_
_entity_poly.entity_id
_entity_poly.type
_entity_poly.pdbx_seq_one_letter_code
_entity_poly.pdbx_strand_id
1 'polypeptide(L)'
;WPALIGWDVKDLQLLESCTAPLGPEEAISYFDGSTPTWNIALSESVPRREIVNKVAGTFSAGALPLVCAVIGAGCEGKSTALLQASLEILRARPTKKLIWRTNHTRALVPEELIDTLKSHDDWLVVIDEADQVAKDVLRFIDSDYEGYEGKIDFILASRDSDWRSSGASDLAWTFKARYKEITLKDLGASDAEIIVAAWERYGSRGLGEELSNLPKNERAEKLRFYAKKEAKGNSDAFFGALLMCRHGGDLLDHAESMLNKLAAVQLENGKNLKDVLGYIAAMHSEGFTKLTFSALAGILEMSIVRLQSDVIRRLGKEAAATSTSTTVFTRHKYIAAAIVEVLETKFNEDVSRYFIELAVSEVERARREQVLDLAFWRYELSEQLFASGKERLATDITQNLLQADESNYHLLTKLASFYRRQGGAREALLLFRGFSGKPKHRGFYFEWGVCEGNERNLSENALLAIYALSDDSEDASLTVANARMYLSGLAICCDKLYVAFADPLFNESAGAAYSLLSLVWGGTRPGSQKSGDGLDSYLQDVKKNRRRLYGRSASIGTIANMIRSLVQYGVSAEVLQSVNVNSLSFQYLDRIVANVESVRPS
;
A
#
# COMPACT_ATOMS: atom_id res chain seq x y z
N TRP A 1 -4.37 5.40 41.05
CA TRP A 1 -5.34 5.49 39.96
C TRP A 1 -5.80 4.10 39.60
N PRO A 2 -7.08 3.88 39.23
CA PRO A 2 -7.50 2.61 38.67
C PRO A 2 -6.66 2.31 37.43
N ALA A 3 -6.05 1.12 37.38
CA ALA A 3 -5.21 0.72 36.26
C ALA A 3 -6.10 0.42 35.04
N LEU A 4 -6.24 1.38 34.15
CA LEU A 4 -6.91 1.17 32.87
C LEU A 4 -5.93 0.47 31.91
N ILE A 5 -6.22 -0.77 31.58
CA ILE A 5 -5.34 -1.57 30.69
C ILE A 5 -5.21 -0.88 29.31
N GLY A 6 -3.98 -0.60 28.90
CA GLY A 6 -3.69 0.07 27.62
C GLY A 6 -3.67 1.59 27.68
N TRP A 7 -3.70 2.17 28.88
CA TRP A 7 -3.59 3.59 29.11
C TRP A 7 -2.60 3.90 30.24
N ASP A 8 -1.94 5.04 30.16
CA ASP A 8 -1.01 5.56 31.16
C ASP A 8 -1.52 6.91 31.66
N VAL A 9 -1.68 7.05 32.98
CA VAL A 9 -2.16 8.29 33.62
C VAL A 9 -0.99 9.06 34.19
N LYS A 10 -0.90 10.34 33.88
CA LYS A 10 0.15 11.27 34.32
C LYS A 10 -0.47 12.57 34.87
N ASP A 11 0.24 13.17 35.79
CA ASP A 11 0.02 14.54 36.20
C ASP A 11 1.26 15.41 35.93
N LEU A 12 1.18 16.71 36.21
CA LEU A 12 2.29 17.61 35.98
C LEU A 12 3.57 17.18 36.68
N GLN A 13 3.48 16.73 37.93
CA GLN A 13 4.65 16.35 38.73
C GLN A 13 5.38 15.17 38.11
N LEU A 14 4.63 14.15 37.66
CA LEU A 14 5.21 12.99 36.97
C LEU A 14 5.86 13.38 35.64
N LEU A 15 5.24 14.28 34.86
CA LEU A 15 5.84 14.74 33.59
C LEU A 15 7.10 15.59 33.83
N GLU A 16 7.12 16.43 34.83
CA GLU A 16 8.30 17.24 35.18
C GLU A 16 9.47 16.38 35.66
N SER A 17 9.21 15.28 36.33
CA SER A 17 10.27 14.33 36.70
C SER A 17 11.00 13.70 35.50
N CYS A 18 10.40 13.76 34.30
CA CYS A 18 10.96 13.23 33.05
C CYS A 18 11.82 14.26 32.27
N THR A 19 12.06 15.47 32.78
CA THR A 19 12.74 16.54 32.02
C THR A 19 14.27 16.51 32.14
N ALA A 20 14.85 15.64 32.95
CA ALA A 20 16.28 15.56 33.16
C ALA A 20 17.07 15.36 31.83
N PRO A 21 18.29 15.90 31.72
CA PRO A 21 19.15 15.67 30.56
C PRO A 21 19.42 14.18 30.33
N LEU A 22 19.46 13.78 29.04
CA LEU A 22 19.80 12.39 28.64
C LEU A 22 21.31 12.17 28.72
N GLY A 23 21.68 10.92 28.99
CA GLY A 23 23.04 10.45 28.73
C GLY A 23 23.40 10.52 27.23
N PRO A 24 24.70 10.64 26.88
CA PRO A 24 25.12 10.76 25.48
C PRO A 24 24.60 9.62 24.59
N GLU A 25 24.67 8.37 25.07
CA GLU A 25 24.24 7.20 24.30
C GLU A 25 22.73 7.21 24.02
N GLU A 26 21.95 7.58 25.01
CA GLU A 26 20.50 7.63 24.89
C GLU A 26 20.04 8.77 23.95
N ALA A 27 20.69 9.93 24.06
CA ALA A 27 20.42 11.08 23.18
C ALA A 27 20.77 10.75 21.71
N ILE A 28 21.94 10.13 21.48
CA ILE A 28 22.37 9.72 20.13
C ILE A 28 21.43 8.67 19.56
N SER A 29 21.08 7.65 20.33
CA SER A 29 20.10 6.64 19.92
C SER A 29 18.75 7.27 19.51
N TYR A 30 18.29 8.29 20.25
CA TYR A 30 17.10 9.03 19.87
C TYR A 30 17.27 9.82 18.56
N PHE A 31 18.42 10.49 18.38
CA PHE A 31 18.70 11.22 17.14
C PHE A 31 18.83 10.28 15.92
N ASP A 32 19.21 9.03 16.14
CA ASP A 32 19.22 7.97 15.13
C ASP A 32 17.84 7.31 14.94
N GLY A 33 16.82 7.81 15.64
CA GLY A 33 15.42 7.45 15.42
C GLY A 33 14.84 6.43 16.39
N SER A 34 15.41 6.20 17.59
CA SER A 34 14.75 5.36 18.60
C SER A 34 13.40 5.94 19.04
N THR A 35 12.49 5.08 19.48
CA THR A 35 11.12 5.50 19.86
C THR A 35 11.16 6.43 21.06
N PRO A 36 10.50 7.60 21.01
CA PRO A 36 10.43 8.51 22.14
C PRO A 36 9.65 7.88 23.31
N THR A 37 10.26 7.90 24.49
CA THR A 37 9.58 7.67 25.77
C THR A 37 9.33 9.02 26.44
N TRP A 38 8.60 9.05 27.55
CA TRP A 38 8.41 10.27 28.32
C TRP A 38 9.75 10.91 28.71
N ASN A 39 10.69 10.13 29.24
CA ASN A 39 12.02 10.60 29.65
C ASN A 39 12.84 11.15 28.46
N ILE A 40 12.73 10.51 27.31
CA ILE A 40 13.42 10.98 26.10
C ILE A 40 12.78 12.25 25.58
N ALA A 41 11.48 12.21 25.29
CA ALA A 41 10.80 13.32 24.62
C ALA A 41 10.77 14.61 25.46
N LEU A 42 10.62 14.50 26.79
CA LEU A 42 10.53 15.66 27.69
C LEU A 42 11.89 16.17 28.15
N SER A 43 12.96 15.40 27.93
CA SER A 43 14.32 15.80 28.31
C SER A 43 14.72 17.15 27.71
N GLU A 44 15.48 17.95 28.46
CA GLU A 44 16.13 19.19 27.97
C GLU A 44 17.10 18.95 26.84
N SER A 45 17.54 17.70 26.65
CA SER A 45 18.42 17.29 25.53
C SER A 45 17.71 17.23 24.19
N VAL A 46 16.39 17.10 24.18
CA VAL A 46 15.58 16.98 22.97
C VAL A 46 14.96 18.32 22.58
N PRO A 47 15.20 18.81 21.36
CA PRO A 47 14.74 20.13 20.96
C PRO A 47 13.22 20.19 20.87
N ARG A 48 12.67 21.33 21.27
CA ARG A 48 11.23 21.62 21.17
C ARG A 48 10.95 22.40 19.91
N ARG A 49 10.36 21.75 18.93
CA ARG A 49 9.98 22.35 17.65
C ARG A 49 8.80 23.30 17.81
N GLU A 50 8.67 24.25 16.88
CA GLU A 50 7.59 25.23 16.85
C GLU A 50 6.17 24.63 16.93
N ILE A 51 5.99 23.42 16.38
CA ILE A 51 4.74 22.68 16.42
C ILE A 51 4.23 22.44 17.84
N VAL A 52 5.14 22.25 18.82
CA VAL A 52 4.79 22.04 20.23
C VAL A 52 4.03 23.26 20.77
N ASN A 53 4.54 24.45 20.49
CA ASN A 53 3.90 25.71 20.90
C ASN A 53 2.59 25.93 20.15
N LYS A 54 2.51 25.58 18.88
CA LYS A 54 1.28 25.66 18.08
C LYS A 54 0.19 24.75 18.64
N VAL A 55 0.52 23.52 19.00
CA VAL A 55 -0.43 22.58 19.61
C VAL A 55 -0.85 23.09 20.98
N ALA A 56 0.09 23.38 21.88
CA ALA A 56 -0.23 23.86 23.24
C ALA A 56 -1.06 25.14 23.21
N GLY A 57 -0.75 26.09 22.31
CA GLY A 57 -1.47 27.35 22.15
C GLY A 57 -2.92 27.22 21.68
N THR A 58 -3.33 26.06 21.14
CA THR A 58 -4.74 25.81 20.77
C THR A 58 -5.64 25.60 22.01
N PHE A 59 -5.05 25.16 23.12
CA PHE A 59 -5.77 24.79 24.32
C PHE A 59 -6.11 26.02 25.16
N SER A 60 -7.08 26.80 24.69
CA SER A 60 -7.65 27.94 25.42
C SER A 60 -8.93 27.53 26.17
N ALA A 61 -9.36 28.32 27.15
CA ALA A 61 -10.63 28.07 27.84
C ALA A 61 -11.83 28.12 26.86
N GLY A 62 -12.78 27.24 27.03
CA GLY A 62 -13.98 27.16 26.22
C GLY A 62 -15.02 26.23 26.84
N ALA A 63 -16.29 26.34 26.42
CA ALA A 63 -17.39 25.54 26.96
C ALA A 63 -17.42 24.10 26.36
N LEU A 64 -17.00 23.95 25.09
CA LEU A 64 -16.97 22.65 24.41
C LEU A 64 -15.60 22.01 24.54
N PRO A 65 -15.52 20.65 24.49
CA PRO A 65 -14.27 19.93 24.36
C PRO A 65 -13.43 20.44 23.19
N LEU A 66 -12.13 20.43 23.30
CA LEU A 66 -11.24 20.69 22.18
C LEU A 66 -10.67 19.38 21.66
N VAL A 67 -10.74 19.17 20.36
CA VAL A 67 -10.06 18.10 19.63
C VAL A 67 -9.00 18.73 18.74
N CYS A 68 -7.73 18.54 19.10
CA CYS A 68 -6.59 18.96 18.30
C CYS A 68 -6.00 17.77 17.56
N ALA A 69 -6.19 17.69 16.24
CA ALA A 69 -5.61 16.66 15.40
C ALA A 69 -4.26 17.13 14.83
N VAL A 70 -3.19 16.40 15.13
CA VAL A 70 -1.83 16.64 14.65
C VAL A 70 -1.53 15.65 13.53
N ILE A 71 -1.54 16.13 12.29
CA ILE A 71 -1.45 15.30 11.10
C ILE A 71 -0.10 15.54 10.41
N GLY A 72 0.50 14.50 9.89
CA GLY A 72 1.77 14.62 9.16
C GLY A 72 2.26 13.26 8.68
N ALA A 73 3.29 13.25 7.85
CA ALA A 73 3.89 12.04 7.36
C ALA A 73 4.47 11.14 8.47
N GLY A 74 4.83 9.91 8.13
CA GLY A 74 5.56 9.03 9.03
C GLY A 74 6.88 9.67 9.49
N CYS A 75 7.32 9.32 10.69
CA CYS A 75 8.64 9.74 11.21
C CYS A 75 8.93 11.26 11.24
N GLU A 76 7.91 12.10 11.15
CA GLU A 76 8.02 13.57 11.22
C GLU A 76 8.12 14.12 12.67
N GLY A 77 8.22 13.24 13.66
CA GLY A 77 8.34 13.62 15.08
C GLY A 77 7.00 13.95 15.75
N LYS A 78 5.87 13.47 15.23
CA LYS A 78 4.53 13.65 15.82
C LYS A 78 4.48 13.21 17.27
N SER A 79 4.86 11.94 17.55
CA SER A 79 4.82 11.39 18.91
C SER A 79 5.63 12.22 19.90
N THR A 80 6.83 12.67 19.53
CA THR A 80 7.64 13.56 20.37
C THR A 80 6.92 14.88 20.61
N ALA A 81 6.35 15.48 19.57
CA ALA A 81 5.61 16.75 19.70
C ALA A 81 4.38 16.61 20.60
N LEU A 82 3.66 15.47 20.55
CA LEU A 82 2.53 15.19 21.43
C LEU A 82 2.96 15.12 22.89
N LEU A 83 4.02 14.37 23.18
CA LEU A 83 4.55 14.23 24.52
C LEU A 83 5.00 15.61 25.09
N GLN A 84 5.73 16.38 24.28
CA GLN A 84 6.17 17.73 24.66
C GLN A 84 5.01 18.71 24.82
N ALA A 85 4.05 18.73 23.91
CA ALA A 85 2.87 19.59 24.01
C ALA A 85 2.01 19.25 25.23
N SER A 86 1.92 17.98 25.59
CA SER A 86 1.22 17.53 26.79
C SER A 86 1.79 18.18 28.06
N LEU A 87 3.12 18.23 28.20
CA LEU A 87 3.78 18.91 29.32
C LEU A 87 3.45 20.43 29.34
N GLU A 88 3.54 21.11 28.19
CA GLU A 88 3.25 22.54 28.12
C GLU A 88 1.79 22.86 28.44
N ILE A 89 0.85 22.00 28.03
CA ILE A 89 -0.58 22.14 28.36
C ILE A 89 -0.79 21.97 29.88
N LEU A 90 -0.17 20.97 30.48
CA LEU A 90 -0.29 20.76 31.94
C LEU A 90 0.41 21.86 32.73
N ARG A 91 1.53 22.41 32.24
CA ARG A 91 2.16 23.59 32.87
C ARG A 91 1.24 24.81 32.86
N ALA A 92 0.52 25.05 31.76
CA ALA A 92 -0.46 26.12 31.67
C ALA A 92 -1.74 25.85 32.50
N ARG A 93 -2.01 24.57 32.81
CA ARG A 93 -3.19 24.12 33.57
C ARG A 93 -2.81 23.01 34.55
N PRO A 94 -2.21 23.34 35.70
CA PRO A 94 -1.64 22.35 36.64
C PRO A 94 -2.67 21.40 37.25
N THR A 95 -3.95 21.77 37.26
CA THR A 95 -5.04 20.91 37.74
C THR A 95 -5.42 19.81 36.72
N LYS A 96 -5.07 19.98 35.43
CA LYS A 96 -5.40 19.03 34.39
C LYS A 96 -4.62 17.73 34.58
N LYS A 97 -5.29 16.58 34.40
CA LYS A 97 -4.69 15.26 34.36
C LYS A 97 -4.56 14.82 32.91
N LEU A 98 -3.60 13.98 32.64
CA LEU A 98 -3.36 13.41 31.32
C LEU A 98 -3.60 11.91 31.34
N ILE A 99 -4.24 11.40 30.31
CA ILE A 99 -4.32 9.98 30.01
C ILE A 99 -3.80 9.73 28.59
N TRP A 100 -2.80 8.86 28.47
CA TRP A 100 -2.10 8.52 27.23
C TRP A 100 -2.43 7.10 26.83
N ARG A 101 -2.85 6.90 25.58
CA ARG A 101 -3.09 5.56 25.04
C ARG A 101 -1.76 4.86 24.73
N THR A 102 -1.50 3.75 25.41
CA THR A 102 -0.25 2.95 25.27
C THR A 102 -0.43 1.69 24.46
N ASN A 103 -1.65 1.19 24.31
CA ASN A 103 -1.94 -0.01 23.53
C ASN A 103 -2.81 0.36 22.31
N HIS A 104 -2.19 0.38 21.14
CA HIS A 104 -2.83 0.75 19.88
C HIS A 104 -3.68 -0.39 19.28
N THR A 105 -3.52 -1.62 19.73
CA THR A 105 -4.27 -2.78 19.22
C THR A 105 -5.59 -3.04 19.94
N ARG A 106 -5.75 -2.47 21.15
CA ARG A 106 -7.00 -2.60 21.90
C ARG A 106 -8.01 -1.56 21.40
N ALA A 107 -9.26 -1.99 21.17
CA ALA A 107 -10.36 -1.08 20.88
C ALA A 107 -10.51 -0.02 21.99
N LEU A 108 -10.88 1.20 21.62
CA LEU A 108 -11.28 2.21 22.58
C LEU A 108 -12.71 1.89 23.03
N VAL A 109 -12.88 1.58 24.31
CA VAL A 109 -14.19 1.31 24.92
C VAL A 109 -14.57 2.55 25.73
N PRO A 110 -15.55 3.35 25.28
CA PRO A 110 -15.92 4.61 25.94
C PRO A 110 -16.28 4.45 27.41
N GLU A 111 -16.98 3.39 27.78
CA GLU A 111 -17.46 3.14 29.16
C GLU A 111 -16.30 2.92 30.13
N GLU A 112 -15.28 2.15 29.74
CA GLU A 112 -14.08 1.92 30.56
C GLU A 112 -13.30 3.22 30.78
N LEU A 113 -13.23 4.07 29.76
CA LEU A 113 -12.54 5.36 29.83
C LEU A 113 -13.30 6.33 30.75
N ILE A 114 -14.64 6.39 30.65
CA ILE A 114 -15.49 7.26 31.48
C ILE A 114 -15.28 6.98 32.97
N ASP A 115 -15.24 5.72 33.39
CA ASP A 115 -15.07 5.36 34.79
C ASP A 115 -13.75 5.88 35.37
N THR A 116 -12.70 5.89 34.54
CA THR A 116 -11.42 6.50 34.93
C THR A 116 -11.51 8.02 34.97
N LEU A 117 -12.18 8.64 33.99
CA LEU A 117 -12.29 10.09 33.89
C LEU A 117 -13.16 10.71 35.00
N LYS A 118 -14.17 9.99 35.50
CA LYS A 118 -14.98 10.43 36.66
C LYS A 118 -14.18 10.66 37.94
N SER A 119 -12.97 10.16 37.99
CA SER A 119 -12.08 10.36 39.16
C SER A 119 -11.50 11.77 39.26
N HIS A 120 -11.65 12.62 38.23
CA HIS A 120 -11.14 14.00 38.20
C HIS A 120 -11.91 14.87 37.19
N ASP A 121 -11.92 16.17 37.37
CA ASP A 121 -12.79 17.10 36.63
C ASP A 121 -12.15 17.69 35.35
N ASP A 122 -10.84 17.54 35.14
CA ASP A 122 -10.14 18.17 34.01
C ASP A 122 -9.10 17.22 33.40
N TRP A 123 -9.36 16.77 32.18
CA TRP A 123 -8.55 15.77 31.51
C TRP A 123 -8.01 16.19 30.14
N LEU A 124 -6.82 15.73 29.83
CA LEU A 124 -6.23 15.71 28.51
C LEU A 124 -6.08 14.25 28.05
N VAL A 125 -6.85 13.85 27.07
CA VAL A 125 -6.77 12.51 26.44
C VAL A 125 -5.86 12.60 25.23
N VAL A 126 -4.77 11.84 25.22
CA VAL A 126 -3.77 11.87 24.15
C VAL A 126 -3.69 10.51 23.47
N ILE A 127 -3.89 10.51 22.16
CA ILE A 127 -3.94 9.31 21.33
C ILE A 127 -3.02 9.49 20.13
N ASP A 128 -1.96 8.71 20.08
CA ASP A 128 -1.16 8.53 18.87
C ASP A 128 -1.80 7.44 17.99
N GLU A 129 -1.57 7.47 16.68
CA GLU A 129 -2.24 6.58 15.71
C GLU A 129 -3.78 6.58 15.86
N ALA A 130 -4.35 7.77 15.89
CA ALA A 130 -5.74 8.00 16.24
C ALA A 130 -6.74 7.69 15.10
N ASP A 131 -6.28 7.49 13.87
CA ASP A 131 -7.11 7.17 12.70
C ASP A 131 -8.06 5.99 12.92
N GLN A 132 -7.60 4.98 13.66
CA GLN A 132 -8.38 3.77 13.92
C GLN A 132 -9.48 3.95 14.95
N VAL A 133 -9.31 4.87 15.88
CA VAL A 133 -10.26 5.11 16.97
C VAL A 133 -10.96 6.45 16.86
N ALA A 134 -10.76 7.18 15.78
CA ALA A 134 -11.36 8.50 15.56
C ALA A 134 -12.88 8.49 15.69
N LYS A 135 -13.54 7.45 15.14
CA LYS A 135 -15.00 7.27 15.26
C LYS A 135 -15.44 7.01 16.70
N ASP A 136 -14.64 6.25 17.45
CA ASP A 136 -14.96 5.95 18.85
C ASP A 136 -14.72 7.16 19.73
N VAL A 137 -13.68 7.97 19.45
CA VAL A 137 -13.49 9.29 20.11
C VAL A 137 -14.66 10.21 19.83
N LEU A 138 -15.15 10.28 18.59
CA LEU A 138 -16.31 11.12 18.27
C LEU A 138 -17.56 10.61 18.99
N ARG A 139 -17.81 9.30 19.03
CA ARG A 139 -18.93 8.71 19.79
C ARG A 139 -18.79 9.02 21.28
N PHE A 140 -17.57 8.95 21.81
CA PHE A 140 -17.29 9.31 23.18
C PHE A 140 -17.68 10.77 23.45
N ILE A 141 -17.34 11.71 22.57
CA ILE A 141 -17.69 13.14 22.70
C ILE A 141 -19.22 13.36 22.50
N ASP A 142 -19.85 12.55 21.67
CA ASP A 142 -21.29 12.68 21.33
C ASP A 142 -22.22 12.02 22.36
N SER A 143 -21.73 11.06 23.14
CA SER A 143 -22.50 10.44 24.21
C SER A 143 -22.73 11.44 25.34
N ASP A 144 -24.03 11.63 25.70
CA ASP A 144 -24.38 12.41 26.89
C ASP A 144 -23.91 11.62 28.11
N TYR A 145 -22.78 12.07 28.71
CA TYR A 145 -22.27 11.47 29.93
C TYR A 145 -23.16 11.85 31.10
N GLU A 146 -24.21 11.10 31.35
CA GLU A 146 -25.02 11.31 32.54
C GLU A 146 -24.14 11.36 33.80
N GLY A 147 -23.99 12.55 34.37
CA GLY A 147 -23.27 12.81 35.62
C GLY A 147 -21.77 13.12 35.51
N TYR A 148 -21.24 13.41 34.31
CA TYR A 148 -19.88 13.96 34.19
C TYR A 148 -19.91 15.43 33.79
N GLU A 149 -19.54 16.32 34.72
CA GLU A 149 -19.48 17.77 34.51
C GLU A 149 -18.06 18.31 34.18
N GLY A 150 -17.10 17.42 34.08
CA GLY A 150 -15.69 17.73 33.87
C GLY A 150 -15.34 18.16 32.44
N LYS A 151 -14.17 18.76 32.27
CA LYS A 151 -13.62 19.16 30.96
C LYS A 151 -12.68 18.09 30.43
N ILE A 152 -12.98 17.61 29.23
CA ILE A 152 -12.12 16.66 28.51
C ILE A 152 -11.67 17.30 27.21
N ASP A 153 -10.36 17.42 27.03
CA ASP A 153 -9.75 17.85 25.78
C ASP A 153 -8.96 16.70 25.16
N PHE A 154 -8.80 16.69 23.83
CA PHE A 154 -8.15 15.61 23.08
C PHE A 154 -6.99 16.13 22.23
N ILE A 155 -5.86 15.43 22.27
CA ILE A 155 -4.83 15.51 21.23
C ILE A 155 -4.81 14.18 20.49
N LEU A 156 -5.03 14.24 19.20
CA LEU A 156 -5.02 13.09 18.31
C LEU A 156 -3.84 13.24 17.34
N ALA A 157 -3.06 12.20 17.11
CA ALA A 157 -2.07 12.23 16.04
C ALA A 157 -2.29 11.06 15.07
N SER A 158 -2.08 11.34 13.79
CA SER A 158 -2.13 10.31 12.75
C SER A 158 -1.22 10.68 11.58
N ARG A 159 -0.96 9.71 10.69
CA ARG A 159 -0.44 9.99 9.37
C ARG A 159 -1.52 10.60 8.50
N ASP A 160 -1.12 11.49 7.59
CA ASP A 160 -2.08 12.14 6.69
C ASP A 160 -2.83 11.13 5.82
N SER A 161 -2.11 10.14 5.26
CA SER A 161 -2.71 9.05 4.49
C SER A 161 -3.74 8.25 5.29
N ASP A 162 -3.40 7.90 6.53
CA ASP A 162 -4.22 7.03 7.38
C ASP A 162 -5.44 7.79 7.91
N TRP A 163 -5.25 9.06 8.28
CA TRP A 163 -6.34 9.95 8.72
C TRP A 163 -7.40 10.15 7.65
N ARG A 164 -6.99 10.29 6.39
CA ARG A 164 -7.91 10.45 5.25
C ARG A 164 -8.54 9.12 4.84
N SER A 165 -7.74 8.06 4.73
CA SER A 165 -8.23 6.75 4.27
C SER A 165 -9.21 6.10 5.26
N SER A 166 -9.06 6.33 6.56
CA SER A 166 -10.02 5.89 7.59
C SER A 166 -11.34 6.68 7.60
N GLY A 167 -11.39 7.80 6.86
CA GLY A 167 -12.49 8.75 6.89
C GLY A 167 -12.54 9.61 8.16
N ALA A 168 -11.46 9.63 8.95
CA ALA A 168 -11.39 10.45 10.19
C ALA A 168 -11.43 11.96 9.90
N SER A 169 -10.90 12.39 8.75
CA SER A 169 -10.98 13.78 8.28
C SER A 169 -12.42 14.26 8.00
N ASP A 170 -13.31 13.34 7.64
CA ASP A 170 -14.67 13.65 7.19
C ASP A 170 -15.71 13.54 8.32
N LEU A 171 -15.25 13.19 9.53
CA LEU A 171 -16.11 13.12 10.69
C LEU A 171 -16.62 14.50 11.11
N ALA A 172 -17.84 14.56 11.61
CA ALA A 172 -18.52 15.81 12.01
C ALA A 172 -18.02 16.37 13.36
N TRP A 173 -16.70 16.52 13.52
CA TRP A 173 -16.06 16.98 14.75
C TRP A 173 -16.63 18.29 15.29
N THR A 174 -16.90 19.25 14.40
CA THR A 174 -17.32 20.61 14.76
C THR A 174 -18.73 20.68 15.34
N PHE A 175 -19.50 19.60 15.28
CA PHE A 175 -20.87 19.57 15.78
C PHE A 175 -20.93 19.53 17.31
N LYS A 176 -19.98 18.82 17.96
CA LYS A 176 -19.96 18.60 19.42
C LYS A 176 -18.65 19.06 20.10
N ALA A 177 -17.62 19.42 19.32
CA ALA A 177 -16.33 19.83 19.82
C ALA A 177 -15.79 21.04 19.06
N ARG A 178 -14.86 21.76 19.67
CA ARG A 178 -13.97 22.68 18.95
C ARG A 178 -12.91 21.84 18.26
N TYR A 179 -12.89 21.80 16.93
CA TYR A 179 -11.93 21.03 16.17
C TYR A 179 -10.83 21.90 15.58
N LYS A 180 -9.59 21.45 15.72
CA LYS A 180 -8.42 22.10 15.13
C LYS A 180 -7.51 21.04 14.53
N GLU A 181 -7.28 21.10 13.21
CA GLU A 181 -6.27 20.31 12.54
C GLU A 181 -4.98 21.11 12.38
N ILE A 182 -3.86 20.52 12.76
CA ILE A 182 -2.52 21.09 12.61
C ILE A 182 -1.68 20.11 11.83
N THR A 183 -1.25 20.50 10.63
CA THR A 183 -0.41 19.66 9.78
C THR A 183 1.07 19.97 10.07
N LEU A 184 1.85 18.93 10.38
CA LEU A 184 3.31 19.00 10.33
C LEU A 184 3.72 19.07 8.87
N LYS A 185 4.30 20.20 8.51
CA LYS A 185 4.89 20.47 7.20
C LYS A 185 6.40 20.63 7.36
N ASP A 186 7.03 20.97 6.26
CA ASP A 186 8.47 21.15 6.10
C ASP A 186 9.21 21.71 7.32
N LEU A 187 10.48 21.32 7.45
CA LEU A 187 11.37 21.80 8.49
C LEU A 187 11.64 23.31 8.34
N GLY A 188 11.14 24.11 9.27
CA GLY A 188 11.37 25.55 9.34
C GLY A 188 12.84 25.91 9.65
N ALA A 189 13.24 27.16 9.41
CA ALA A 189 14.58 27.62 9.75
C ALA A 189 14.85 27.52 11.26
N SER A 190 13.93 28.03 12.06
CA SER A 190 14.02 27.99 13.53
C SER A 190 14.12 26.55 14.06
N ASP A 191 13.30 25.62 13.52
CA ASP A 191 13.34 24.21 13.93
C ASP A 191 14.70 23.58 13.59
N ALA A 192 15.27 23.88 12.39
CA ALA A 192 16.58 23.36 12.01
C ALA A 192 17.70 23.88 12.92
N GLU A 193 17.66 25.15 13.28
CA GLU A 193 18.64 25.77 14.17
C GLU A 193 18.63 25.12 15.56
N ILE A 194 17.44 24.95 16.17
CA ILE A 194 17.34 24.35 17.50
C ILE A 194 17.72 22.86 17.49
N ILE A 195 17.44 22.14 16.41
CA ILE A 195 17.83 20.73 16.25
C ILE A 195 19.35 20.63 16.17
N VAL A 196 19.98 21.40 15.29
CA VAL A 196 21.44 21.42 15.14
C VAL A 196 22.13 21.85 16.45
N ALA A 197 21.60 22.86 17.15
CA ALA A 197 22.12 23.28 18.44
C ALA A 197 22.02 22.18 19.51
N ALA A 198 20.97 21.37 19.50
CA ALA A 198 20.85 20.21 20.39
C ALA A 198 21.91 19.15 20.04
N TRP A 199 22.17 18.88 18.78
CA TRP A 199 23.18 17.92 18.34
C TRP A 199 24.61 18.37 18.63
N GLU A 200 24.89 19.66 18.51
CA GLU A 200 26.21 20.26 18.85
C GLU A 200 26.66 19.98 20.28
N ARG A 201 25.71 19.80 21.22
CA ARG A 201 26.03 19.44 22.61
C ARG A 201 26.76 18.10 22.73
N TYR A 202 26.61 17.22 21.73
CA TYR A 202 27.21 15.89 21.71
C TYR A 202 28.38 15.78 20.72
N GLY A 203 28.91 16.93 20.25
CA GLY A 203 30.07 17.02 19.35
C GLY A 203 29.82 16.33 18.00
N SER A 204 30.88 15.72 17.44
CA SER A 204 30.78 15.02 16.16
C SER A 204 29.80 13.84 16.18
N ARG A 205 29.68 13.15 17.31
CA ARG A 205 28.71 12.06 17.46
C ARG A 205 27.25 12.54 17.38
N GLY A 206 26.98 13.75 17.85
CA GLY A 206 25.64 14.37 17.72
C GLY A 206 25.36 14.89 16.33
N LEU A 207 26.33 15.59 15.73
CA LEU A 207 26.21 16.23 14.41
C LEU A 207 26.25 15.24 13.24
N GLY A 208 26.97 14.12 13.42
CA GLY A 208 27.31 13.22 12.31
C GLY A 208 28.42 13.79 11.43
N GLU A 209 28.88 13.00 10.47
CA GLU A 209 30.04 13.33 9.65
C GLU A 209 29.79 14.55 8.75
N GLU A 210 28.65 14.58 8.07
CA GLU A 210 28.30 15.66 7.14
C GLU A 210 28.29 17.06 7.80
N LEU A 211 27.66 17.18 8.97
CA LEU A 211 27.53 18.48 9.63
C LEU A 211 28.76 18.86 10.46
N SER A 212 29.54 17.86 10.93
CA SER A 212 30.75 18.14 11.72
C SER A 212 31.80 18.90 10.91
N ASN A 213 31.88 18.60 9.60
CA ASN A 213 32.82 19.21 8.69
C ASN A 213 32.41 20.59 8.17
N LEU A 214 31.18 21.05 8.51
CA LEU A 214 30.66 22.34 8.06
C LEU A 214 30.81 23.43 9.11
N PRO A 215 30.97 24.71 8.68
CA PRO A 215 30.88 25.87 9.55
C PRO A 215 29.53 25.91 10.26
N LYS A 216 29.52 26.46 11.49
CA LYS A 216 28.32 26.49 12.32
C LYS A 216 27.07 27.11 11.65
N ASN A 217 27.29 28.19 10.93
CA ASN A 217 26.26 28.95 10.21
C ASN A 217 25.65 28.20 9.03
N GLU A 218 26.30 27.15 8.51
CA GLU A 218 25.84 26.39 7.34
C GLU A 218 25.10 25.09 7.71
N ARG A 219 25.26 24.61 8.95
CA ARG A 219 24.71 23.33 9.42
C ARG A 219 23.18 23.25 9.34
N ALA A 220 22.50 24.30 9.83
CA ALA A 220 21.04 24.35 9.80
C ALA A 220 20.50 24.47 8.37
N GLU A 221 21.18 25.19 7.49
CA GLU A 221 20.81 25.28 6.09
C GLU A 221 21.01 23.94 5.37
N LYS A 222 22.08 23.22 5.67
CA LYS A 222 22.34 21.89 5.12
C LYS A 222 21.24 20.91 5.52
N LEU A 223 20.82 20.89 6.79
CA LEU A 223 19.71 20.06 7.27
C LEU A 223 18.41 20.39 6.51
N ARG A 224 18.11 21.68 6.34
CA ARG A 224 16.93 22.14 5.57
C ARG A 224 17.03 21.76 4.09
N PHE A 225 18.21 21.82 3.50
CA PHE A 225 18.43 21.41 2.12
C PHE A 225 18.06 19.93 1.93
N TYR A 226 18.51 19.05 2.81
CA TYR A 226 18.15 17.64 2.76
C TYR A 226 16.65 17.44 2.99
N ALA A 227 16.04 18.11 3.97
CA ALA A 227 14.60 18.02 4.19
C ALA A 227 13.78 18.43 2.95
N LYS A 228 14.19 19.51 2.25
CA LYS A 228 13.55 19.93 1.01
C LYS A 228 13.78 18.98 -0.16
N LYS A 229 14.97 18.38 -0.25
CA LYS A 229 15.30 17.40 -1.28
C LYS A 229 14.44 16.15 -1.12
N GLU A 230 14.29 15.67 0.12
CA GLU A 230 13.48 14.52 0.46
C GLU A 230 11.98 14.79 0.24
N ALA A 231 11.48 15.97 0.59
CA ALA A 231 10.08 16.35 0.40
C ALA A 231 9.61 16.34 -1.06
N LYS A 232 10.53 16.49 -2.02
CA LYS A 232 10.18 16.42 -3.47
C LYS A 232 9.84 14.99 -3.95
N GLY A 233 10.21 13.98 -3.20
CA GLY A 233 10.00 12.58 -3.59
C GLY A 233 8.98 11.84 -2.76
N ASN A 234 8.74 12.21 -1.50
CA ASN A 234 7.88 11.47 -0.56
C ASN A 234 7.54 12.23 0.72
N SER A 235 6.63 11.63 1.49
CA SER A 235 6.05 12.13 2.72
C SER A 235 6.93 12.07 3.98
N ASP A 236 8.13 11.46 3.96
CA ASP A 236 8.96 11.22 5.17
C ASP A 236 10.23 12.10 5.20
N ALA A 237 10.09 13.35 4.82
CA ALA A 237 11.19 14.28 4.53
C ALA A 237 12.11 14.57 5.73
N PHE A 238 11.55 14.71 6.92
CA PHE A 238 12.30 15.14 8.10
C PHE A 238 13.29 14.06 8.57
N PHE A 239 12.82 12.84 8.78
CA PHE A 239 13.68 11.77 9.26
C PHE A 239 14.74 11.34 8.22
N GLY A 240 14.38 11.35 6.93
CA GLY A 240 15.34 11.15 5.85
C GLY A 240 16.48 12.16 5.87
N ALA A 241 16.15 13.45 6.09
CA ALA A 241 17.14 14.50 6.25
C ALA A 241 18.06 14.31 7.47
N LEU A 242 17.48 13.86 8.60
CA LEU A 242 18.27 13.54 9.79
C LEU A 242 19.28 12.44 9.51
N LEU A 243 18.85 11.35 8.88
CA LEU A 243 19.72 10.23 8.52
C LEU A 243 20.84 10.67 7.58
N MET A 244 20.51 11.43 6.52
CA MET A 244 21.50 11.93 5.57
C MET A 244 22.53 12.86 6.22
N CYS A 245 22.12 13.72 7.14
CA CYS A 245 23.04 14.60 7.86
C CYS A 245 23.95 13.85 8.82
N ARG A 246 23.43 12.81 9.48
CA ARG A 246 24.16 12.12 10.54
C ARG A 246 25.04 10.98 10.03
N HIS A 247 24.56 10.25 9.04
CA HIS A 247 25.22 9.05 8.54
C HIS A 247 25.78 9.22 7.11
N GLY A 248 25.33 10.20 6.34
CA GLY A 248 25.91 10.54 5.02
C GLY A 248 26.15 9.33 4.13
N GLY A 249 27.43 9.11 3.79
CA GLY A 249 27.90 7.92 3.07
C GLY A 249 27.97 6.64 3.90
N ASP A 250 27.84 6.72 5.23
CA ASP A 250 28.01 5.58 6.16
C ASP A 250 26.71 4.87 6.51
N LEU A 251 25.61 5.13 5.78
CA LEU A 251 24.33 4.47 6.03
C LEU A 251 24.42 2.95 5.84
N LEU A 252 25.26 2.49 4.92
CA LEU A 252 25.51 1.07 4.70
C LEU A 252 26.27 0.44 5.89
N ASP A 253 27.28 1.11 6.43
CA ASP A 253 28.03 0.65 7.60
C ASP A 253 27.14 0.62 8.85
N HIS A 254 26.26 1.61 9.00
CA HIS A 254 25.24 1.61 10.05
C HIS A 254 24.28 0.42 9.91
N ALA A 255 23.78 0.15 8.71
CA ALA A 255 22.91 -0.99 8.42
C ALA A 255 23.64 -2.33 8.68
N GLU A 256 24.91 -2.45 8.26
CA GLU A 256 25.74 -3.64 8.52
C GLU A 256 25.94 -3.88 10.02
N SER A 257 26.30 -2.84 10.78
CA SER A 257 26.44 -2.92 12.23
C SER A 257 25.13 -3.36 12.91
N MET A 258 24.01 -2.79 12.50
CA MET A 258 22.67 -3.15 12.99
C MET A 258 22.35 -4.63 12.69
N LEU A 259 22.53 -5.06 11.44
CA LEU A 259 22.27 -6.44 11.02
C LEU A 259 23.15 -7.45 11.75
N ASN A 260 24.42 -7.14 11.97
CA ASN A 260 25.33 -7.99 12.75
C ASN A 260 24.85 -8.18 14.21
N LYS A 261 24.39 -7.12 14.87
CA LYS A 261 23.81 -7.21 16.22
C LYS A 261 22.55 -8.05 16.23
N LEU A 262 21.67 -7.85 15.25
CA LEU A 262 20.39 -8.56 15.16
C LEU A 262 20.57 -10.05 14.79
N ALA A 263 21.59 -10.40 14.01
CA ALA A 263 21.94 -11.78 13.67
C ALA A 263 22.29 -12.63 14.89
N ALA A 264 22.82 -12.01 15.94
CA ALA A 264 23.15 -12.70 17.21
C ALA A 264 21.92 -13.08 18.03
N VAL A 265 20.73 -12.53 17.74
CA VAL A 265 19.49 -12.77 18.50
C VAL A 265 18.66 -13.83 17.81
N GLN A 266 18.75 -15.06 18.32
CA GLN A 266 17.99 -16.20 17.78
C GLN A 266 16.55 -16.23 18.28
N LEU A 267 15.64 -16.70 17.44
CA LEU A 267 14.24 -16.97 17.73
C LEU A 267 14.02 -18.49 17.85
N GLU A 268 12.93 -18.90 18.48
CA GLU A 268 12.63 -20.32 18.74
C GLU A 268 12.45 -21.16 17.45
N ASN A 269 12.04 -20.52 16.36
CA ASN A 269 11.83 -21.16 15.05
C ASN A 269 13.11 -21.31 14.20
N GLY A 270 14.29 -21.04 14.77
CA GLY A 270 15.58 -21.10 14.08
C GLY A 270 15.93 -19.88 13.22
N LYS A 271 15.01 -18.92 13.03
CA LYS A 271 15.30 -17.61 12.43
C LYS A 271 15.91 -16.68 13.48
N ASN A 272 16.49 -15.56 13.05
CA ASN A 272 17.02 -14.53 13.94
C ASN A 272 16.39 -13.16 13.65
N LEU A 273 16.69 -12.15 14.47
CA LEU A 273 16.10 -10.81 14.25
C LEU A 273 16.58 -10.13 12.97
N LYS A 274 17.74 -10.49 12.42
CA LYS A 274 18.22 -10.03 11.10
C LYS A 274 17.26 -10.52 10.00
N ASP A 275 16.86 -11.81 10.04
CA ASP A 275 15.91 -12.37 9.08
C ASP A 275 14.56 -11.64 9.14
N VAL A 276 14.08 -11.36 10.36
CA VAL A 276 12.84 -10.58 10.54
C VAL A 276 12.95 -9.19 9.94
N LEU A 277 14.07 -8.51 10.19
CA LEU A 277 14.31 -7.20 9.61
C LEU A 277 14.44 -7.28 8.07
N GLY A 278 14.96 -8.38 7.54
CA GLY A 278 15.01 -8.67 6.11
C GLY A 278 13.62 -8.69 5.47
N TYR A 279 12.63 -9.38 6.06
CA TYR A 279 11.24 -9.36 5.58
C TYR A 279 10.66 -7.95 5.58
N ILE A 280 10.86 -7.22 6.67
CA ILE A 280 10.33 -5.85 6.82
C ILE A 280 10.99 -4.90 5.81
N ALA A 281 12.31 -4.97 5.67
CA ALA A 281 13.08 -4.09 4.80
C ALA A 281 12.81 -4.39 3.31
N ALA A 282 12.75 -5.66 2.91
CA ALA A 282 12.42 -6.05 1.54
C ALA A 282 11.09 -5.44 1.10
N MET A 283 10.03 -5.57 1.89
CA MET A 283 8.73 -4.98 1.57
C MET A 283 8.79 -3.44 1.52
N HIS A 284 9.40 -2.82 2.52
CA HIS A 284 9.41 -1.36 2.64
C HIS A 284 10.33 -0.67 1.62
N SER A 285 11.43 -1.29 1.19
CA SER A 285 12.32 -0.75 0.15
C SER A 285 11.61 -0.56 -1.18
N GLU A 286 10.66 -1.44 -1.50
CA GLU A 286 9.81 -1.35 -2.70
C GLU A 286 8.53 -0.49 -2.48
N GLY A 287 8.42 0.17 -1.32
CA GLY A 287 7.31 1.05 -1.00
C GLY A 287 6.06 0.36 -0.43
N PHE A 288 6.14 -0.94 -0.12
CA PHE A 288 5.03 -1.67 0.47
C PHE A 288 4.98 -1.47 1.99
N THR A 289 3.98 -0.76 2.46
CA THR A 289 3.71 -0.54 3.89
C THR A 289 2.64 -1.48 4.45
N LYS A 290 2.27 -2.52 3.69
CA LYS A 290 1.17 -3.44 4.01
C LYS A 290 1.61 -4.74 4.70
N LEU A 291 2.86 -4.85 5.18
CA LEU A 291 3.27 -6.03 5.95
C LEU A 291 2.56 -6.04 7.29
N THR A 292 1.57 -6.93 7.44
CA THR A 292 0.75 -7.02 8.64
C THR A 292 1.44 -7.81 9.75
N PHE A 293 1.05 -7.58 11.01
CA PHE A 293 1.48 -8.42 12.12
C PHE A 293 1.12 -9.88 11.90
N SER A 294 -0.05 -10.17 11.32
CA SER A 294 -0.47 -11.54 11.06
C SER A 294 0.43 -12.24 10.04
N ALA A 295 0.82 -11.54 8.96
CA ALA A 295 1.73 -12.09 7.96
C ALA A 295 3.11 -12.40 8.56
N LEU A 296 3.65 -11.44 9.32
CA LEU A 296 4.96 -11.64 9.96
C LEU A 296 4.90 -12.71 11.06
N ALA A 297 3.82 -12.76 11.86
CA ALA A 297 3.61 -13.80 12.86
C ALA A 297 3.45 -15.18 12.24
N GLY A 298 2.77 -15.27 11.10
CA GLY A 298 2.58 -16.51 10.34
C GLY A 298 3.90 -17.11 9.88
N ILE A 299 4.77 -16.31 9.26
CA ILE A 299 6.07 -16.79 8.78
C ILE A 299 7.07 -17.07 9.90
N LEU A 300 6.87 -16.45 11.06
CA LEU A 300 7.69 -16.68 12.25
C LEU A 300 7.11 -17.78 13.17
N GLU A 301 5.98 -18.36 12.83
CA GLU A 301 5.29 -19.42 13.59
C GLU A 301 5.05 -19.03 15.06
N MET A 302 4.70 -17.76 15.32
CA MET A 302 4.46 -17.25 16.66
C MET A 302 3.15 -16.49 16.77
N SER A 303 2.67 -16.28 18.01
CA SER A 303 1.49 -15.44 18.23
C SER A 303 1.82 -13.96 18.04
N ILE A 304 0.82 -13.15 17.65
CA ILE A 304 0.96 -11.70 17.49
C ILE A 304 1.45 -11.04 18.79
N VAL A 305 1.00 -11.51 19.94
CA VAL A 305 1.44 -10.98 21.26
C VAL A 305 2.94 -11.17 21.46
N ARG A 306 3.45 -12.38 21.17
CA ARG A 306 4.89 -12.67 21.26
C ARG A 306 5.68 -11.89 20.19
N LEU A 307 5.16 -11.77 18.99
CA LEU A 307 5.78 -10.95 17.96
C LEU A 307 5.98 -9.50 18.44
N GLN A 308 4.98 -8.91 19.06
CA GLN A 308 5.07 -7.54 19.58
C GLN A 308 6.07 -7.42 20.74
N SER A 309 6.01 -8.32 21.73
CA SER A 309 6.84 -8.24 22.94
C SER A 309 8.31 -8.59 22.67
N ASP A 310 8.57 -9.65 21.90
CA ASP A 310 9.88 -10.28 21.81
C ASP A 310 10.65 -9.83 20.56
N VAL A 311 9.94 -9.39 19.50
CA VAL A 311 10.52 -9.04 18.22
C VAL A 311 10.43 -7.54 17.96
N ILE A 312 9.21 -7.01 17.80
CA ILE A 312 9.02 -5.61 17.36
C ILE A 312 9.59 -4.63 18.38
N ARG A 313 9.39 -4.90 19.67
CA ARG A 313 9.96 -4.06 20.75
C ARG A 313 11.49 -4.03 20.71
N ARG A 314 12.15 -5.13 20.36
CA ARG A 314 13.62 -5.20 20.24
C ARG A 314 14.08 -4.45 18.98
N LEU A 315 13.44 -4.67 17.83
CA LEU A 315 13.73 -3.93 16.61
C LEU A 315 13.51 -2.41 16.77
N GLY A 316 12.50 -2.02 17.55
CA GLY A 316 12.25 -0.61 17.89
C GLY A 316 13.36 0.03 18.75
N LYS A 317 13.99 -0.74 19.65
CA LYS A 317 15.13 -0.26 20.45
C LYS A 317 16.37 -0.03 19.60
N GLU A 318 16.62 -0.86 18.60
CA GLU A 318 17.73 -0.69 17.65
C GLU A 318 17.40 0.33 16.52
N ALA A 319 16.32 1.07 16.63
CA ALA A 319 15.83 1.99 15.61
C ALA A 319 15.58 1.35 14.22
N ALA A 320 15.50 0.02 14.15
CA ALA A 320 15.43 -0.74 12.91
C ALA A 320 14.04 -0.72 12.28
N ALA A 321 13.01 -0.93 13.09
CA ALA A 321 11.62 -1.02 12.64
C ALA A 321 10.66 -0.21 13.53
N THR A 322 9.51 0.12 12.96
CA THR A 322 8.37 0.72 13.64
C THR A 322 7.09 0.04 13.18
N SER A 323 6.00 0.28 13.86
CA SER A 323 4.71 -0.34 13.52
C SER A 323 3.58 0.65 13.67
N THR A 324 2.49 0.39 12.95
CA THR A 324 1.14 0.88 13.30
C THR A 324 0.46 -0.14 14.19
N SER A 325 -0.83 -0.01 14.39
CA SER A 325 -1.63 -1.04 15.09
C SER A 325 -1.73 -2.36 14.32
N THR A 326 -1.57 -2.35 12.98
CA THR A 326 -1.80 -3.52 12.12
C THR A 326 -0.61 -3.90 11.26
N THR A 327 0.31 -2.98 10.98
CA THR A 327 1.41 -3.18 10.04
C THR A 327 2.77 -2.84 10.63
N VAL A 328 3.82 -3.42 10.06
CA VAL A 328 5.22 -3.22 10.44
C VAL A 328 6.02 -2.75 9.23
N PHE A 329 6.94 -1.83 9.42
CA PHE A 329 7.85 -1.32 8.38
C PHE A 329 9.13 -0.80 9.02
N THR A 330 10.19 -0.60 8.25
CA THR A 330 11.39 0.08 8.74
C THR A 330 11.07 1.55 9.02
N ARG A 331 11.86 2.19 9.86
CA ARG A 331 11.62 3.59 10.23
C ARG A 331 11.69 4.54 9.04
N HIS A 332 12.47 4.20 8.02
CA HIS A 332 12.54 4.97 6.79
C HIS A 332 12.91 4.09 5.59
N LYS A 333 12.44 4.45 4.39
CA LYS A 333 12.74 3.72 3.15
C LYS A 333 14.24 3.63 2.84
N TYR A 334 15.05 4.65 3.20
CA TYR A 334 16.49 4.61 3.02
C TYR A 334 17.17 3.60 3.93
N ILE A 335 16.67 3.45 5.17
CA ILE A 335 17.11 2.35 6.04
C ILE A 335 16.75 1.02 5.40
N ALA A 336 15.53 0.88 4.86
CA ALA A 336 15.12 -0.32 4.15
C ALA A 336 16.04 -0.63 2.97
N ALA A 337 16.31 0.35 2.13
CA ALA A 337 17.18 0.20 0.97
C ALA A 337 18.63 -0.16 1.36
N ALA A 338 19.19 0.51 2.38
CA ALA A 338 20.51 0.19 2.89
C ALA A 338 20.59 -1.22 3.50
N ILE A 339 19.55 -1.65 4.23
CA ILE A 339 19.46 -3.01 4.77
C ILE A 339 19.45 -4.02 3.63
N VAL A 340 18.62 -3.82 2.61
CA VAL A 340 18.53 -4.70 1.43
C VAL A 340 19.89 -4.78 0.73
N GLU A 341 20.52 -3.66 0.46
CA GLU A 341 21.84 -3.61 -0.19
C GLU A 341 22.92 -4.34 0.62
N VAL A 342 22.91 -4.19 1.94
CA VAL A 342 23.87 -4.89 2.83
C VAL A 342 23.57 -6.39 2.87
N LEU A 343 22.29 -6.80 2.93
CA LEU A 343 21.91 -8.22 2.87
C LEU A 343 22.42 -8.86 1.57
N GLU A 344 22.28 -8.19 0.43
CA GLU A 344 22.74 -8.70 -0.87
C GLU A 344 24.27 -8.69 -0.98
N THR A 345 24.93 -7.58 -0.60
CA THR A 345 26.36 -7.38 -0.89
C THR A 345 27.30 -7.92 0.18
N LYS A 346 26.91 -7.88 1.46
CA LYS A 346 27.74 -8.29 2.60
C LYS A 346 27.36 -9.66 3.17
N PHE A 347 26.07 -9.94 3.23
CA PHE A 347 25.56 -11.22 3.71
C PHE A 347 25.32 -12.23 2.59
N ASN A 348 25.44 -11.80 1.31
CA ASN A 348 25.23 -12.63 0.11
C ASN A 348 23.88 -13.34 0.12
N GLU A 349 22.82 -12.63 0.53
CA GLU A 349 21.48 -13.17 0.60
C GLU A 349 20.66 -12.81 -0.64
N ASP A 350 19.84 -13.75 -1.10
CA ASP A 350 18.84 -13.47 -2.13
C ASP A 350 17.61 -12.82 -1.48
N VAL A 351 17.47 -11.51 -1.63
CA VAL A 351 16.36 -10.74 -1.06
C VAL A 351 15.01 -11.14 -1.68
N SER A 352 14.99 -11.70 -2.90
CA SER A 352 13.77 -12.19 -3.55
C SER A 352 13.05 -13.24 -2.70
N ARG A 353 13.81 -14.05 -1.96
CA ARG A 353 13.26 -15.08 -1.06
C ARG A 353 12.30 -14.52 -0.01
N TYR A 354 12.55 -13.32 0.51
CA TYR A 354 11.69 -12.71 1.53
C TYR A 354 10.28 -12.43 1.00
N PHE A 355 10.18 -11.94 -0.25
CA PHE A 355 8.88 -11.72 -0.89
C PHE A 355 8.16 -13.04 -1.17
N ILE A 356 8.89 -14.03 -1.70
CA ILE A 356 8.34 -15.35 -2.06
C ILE A 356 7.82 -16.05 -0.79
N GLU A 357 8.65 -16.13 0.25
CA GLU A 357 8.30 -16.78 1.50
C GLU A 357 7.07 -16.11 2.16
N LEU A 358 7.00 -14.77 2.19
CA LEU A 358 5.84 -14.06 2.71
C LEU A 358 4.57 -14.35 1.90
N ALA A 359 4.64 -14.27 0.57
CA ALA A 359 3.48 -14.48 -0.28
C ALA A 359 2.95 -15.92 -0.18
N VAL A 360 3.83 -16.90 -0.22
CA VAL A 360 3.47 -18.33 -0.09
C VAL A 360 2.89 -18.61 1.30
N SER A 361 3.55 -18.14 2.37
CA SER A 361 3.09 -18.32 3.75
C SER A 361 1.69 -17.74 3.96
N GLU A 362 1.42 -16.54 3.44
CA GLU A 362 0.10 -15.91 3.57
C GLU A 362 -1.00 -16.66 2.79
N VAL A 363 -0.69 -17.12 1.58
CA VAL A 363 -1.65 -17.91 0.80
C VAL A 363 -1.94 -19.26 1.45
N GLU A 364 -0.93 -19.93 1.99
CA GLU A 364 -1.11 -21.20 2.73
C GLU A 364 -1.88 -20.99 4.05
N ARG A 365 -1.56 -19.92 4.81
CA ARG A 365 -2.29 -19.57 6.03
C ARG A 365 -3.76 -19.33 5.75
N ALA A 366 -4.05 -18.55 4.73
CA ALA A 366 -5.43 -18.24 4.38
C ALA A 366 -6.23 -19.46 3.90
N ARG A 367 -5.57 -20.40 3.24
CA ARG A 367 -6.21 -21.67 2.89
C ARG A 367 -6.59 -22.46 4.15
N ARG A 368 -5.73 -22.46 5.18
CA ARG A 368 -6.01 -23.12 6.46
C ARG A 368 -7.10 -22.42 7.27
N GLU A 369 -7.09 -21.09 7.31
CA GLU A 369 -7.99 -20.26 8.10
C GLU A 369 -9.26 -19.83 7.35
N GLN A 370 -9.43 -20.23 6.09
CA GLN A 370 -10.55 -19.87 5.21
C GLN A 370 -10.75 -18.35 5.07
N VAL A 371 -9.65 -17.58 5.06
CA VAL A 371 -9.68 -16.14 4.84
C VAL A 371 -9.89 -15.84 3.35
N LEU A 372 -10.86 -14.98 3.02
CA LEU A 372 -11.24 -14.71 1.63
C LEU A 372 -10.42 -13.58 0.99
N ASP A 373 -9.94 -12.61 1.75
CA ASP A 373 -9.24 -11.44 1.20
C ASP A 373 -7.74 -11.60 1.22
N LEU A 374 -7.21 -12.06 0.08
CA LEU A 374 -5.77 -12.19 -0.18
C LEU A 374 -5.37 -11.57 -1.52
N ALA A 375 -6.17 -10.68 -2.07
CA ALA A 375 -5.91 -10.08 -3.37
C ALA A 375 -4.50 -9.48 -3.46
N PHE A 376 -4.05 -8.82 -2.39
CA PHE A 376 -2.71 -8.25 -2.32
C PHE A 376 -1.62 -9.31 -2.54
N TRP A 377 -1.59 -10.36 -1.74
CA TRP A 377 -0.54 -11.38 -1.78
C TRP A 377 -0.58 -12.25 -3.04
N ARG A 378 -1.79 -12.56 -3.52
CA ARG A 378 -1.97 -13.38 -4.73
C ARG A 378 -1.70 -12.65 -6.03
N TYR A 379 -2.10 -11.37 -6.12
CA TYR A 379 -2.17 -10.70 -7.41
C TYR A 379 -1.58 -9.29 -7.44
N GLU A 380 -1.82 -8.46 -6.41
CA GLU A 380 -1.44 -7.05 -6.45
C GLU A 380 0.06 -6.87 -6.24
N LEU A 381 0.68 -7.62 -5.32
CA LEU A 381 2.11 -7.54 -5.03
C LEU A 381 2.94 -7.76 -6.29
N SER A 382 2.71 -8.88 -6.96
CA SER A 382 3.46 -9.21 -8.19
C SER A 382 3.18 -8.24 -9.33
N GLU A 383 1.93 -7.75 -9.50
CA GLU A 383 1.62 -6.75 -10.53
C GLU A 383 2.30 -5.41 -10.27
N GLN A 384 2.32 -4.93 -9.02
CA GLN A 384 3.00 -3.68 -8.66
C GLN A 384 4.52 -3.80 -8.84
N LEU A 385 5.11 -4.93 -8.48
CA LEU A 385 6.54 -5.19 -8.74
C LEU A 385 6.83 -5.24 -10.23
N PHE A 386 6.00 -5.90 -11.02
CA PHE A 386 6.15 -5.93 -12.48
C PHE A 386 6.05 -4.53 -13.09
N ALA A 387 5.08 -3.73 -12.67
CA ALA A 387 4.87 -2.36 -13.12
C ALA A 387 6.03 -1.41 -12.71
N SER A 388 6.71 -1.69 -11.59
CA SER A 388 7.88 -0.93 -11.14
C SER A 388 9.20 -1.38 -11.79
N GLY A 389 9.16 -2.32 -12.76
CA GLY A 389 10.35 -2.82 -13.47
C GLY A 389 11.04 -4.00 -12.79
N LYS A 390 10.48 -4.57 -11.73
CA LYS A 390 10.97 -5.78 -11.03
C LYS A 390 10.35 -7.04 -11.66
N GLU A 391 10.41 -7.16 -12.97
CA GLU A 391 9.70 -8.18 -13.75
C GLU A 391 10.08 -9.61 -13.35
N ARG A 392 11.37 -9.87 -13.12
CA ARG A 392 11.85 -11.19 -12.70
C ARG A 392 11.29 -11.58 -11.34
N LEU A 393 11.38 -10.69 -10.34
CA LEU A 393 10.85 -10.94 -9.00
C LEU A 393 9.34 -11.19 -9.03
N ALA A 394 8.59 -10.40 -9.80
CA ALA A 394 7.15 -10.59 -9.96
C ALA A 394 6.81 -11.97 -10.56
N THR A 395 7.59 -12.39 -11.54
CA THR A 395 7.44 -13.70 -12.19
C THR A 395 7.76 -14.82 -11.20
N ASP A 396 8.88 -14.73 -10.47
CA ASP A 396 9.29 -15.74 -9.49
C ASP A 396 8.27 -15.89 -8.37
N ILE A 397 7.74 -14.79 -7.81
CA ILE A 397 6.66 -14.83 -6.82
C ILE A 397 5.44 -15.57 -7.38
N THR A 398 4.96 -15.17 -8.57
CA THR A 398 3.74 -15.75 -9.16
C THR A 398 3.93 -17.24 -9.49
N GLN A 399 5.12 -17.62 -9.93
CA GLN A 399 5.47 -19.01 -10.21
C GLN A 399 5.46 -19.86 -8.92
N ASN A 400 6.04 -19.38 -7.84
CA ASN A 400 6.02 -20.08 -6.56
C ASN A 400 4.60 -20.19 -5.98
N LEU A 401 3.78 -19.13 -6.12
CA LEU A 401 2.38 -19.18 -5.73
C LEU A 401 1.58 -20.19 -6.56
N LEU A 402 1.85 -20.30 -7.85
CA LEU A 402 1.20 -21.28 -8.71
C LEU A 402 1.66 -22.71 -8.36
N GLN A 403 2.92 -22.94 -8.01
CA GLN A 403 3.39 -24.23 -7.52
C GLN A 403 2.69 -24.65 -6.21
N ALA A 404 2.41 -23.68 -5.31
CA ALA A 404 1.66 -23.93 -4.08
C ALA A 404 0.15 -24.16 -4.34
N ASP A 405 -0.39 -23.69 -5.46
CA ASP A 405 -1.81 -23.79 -5.84
C ASP A 405 -1.96 -24.03 -7.37
N GLU A 406 -1.53 -25.21 -7.82
CA GLU A 406 -1.48 -25.58 -9.26
C GLU A 406 -2.85 -25.48 -9.97
N SER A 407 -3.95 -25.58 -9.22
CA SER A 407 -5.31 -25.48 -9.75
C SER A 407 -5.78 -24.04 -9.94
N ASN A 408 -5.01 -23.05 -9.53
CA ASN A 408 -5.39 -21.64 -9.56
C ASN A 408 -5.19 -21.02 -10.95
N TYR A 409 -6.22 -21.06 -11.76
CA TYR A 409 -6.19 -20.50 -13.12
C TYR A 409 -5.97 -18.97 -13.15
N HIS A 410 -6.26 -18.23 -12.09
CA HIS A 410 -5.96 -16.80 -12.01
C HIS A 410 -4.46 -16.55 -11.88
N LEU A 411 -3.76 -17.32 -11.04
CA LEU A 411 -2.29 -17.26 -10.94
C LEU A 411 -1.63 -17.71 -12.24
N LEU A 412 -2.14 -18.78 -12.86
CA LEU A 412 -1.66 -19.25 -14.16
C LEU A 412 -1.80 -18.15 -15.23
N THR A 413 -2.98 -17.53 -15.33
CA THR A 413 -3.24 -16.45 -16.28
C THR A 413 -2.30 -15.26 -16.04
N LYS A 414 -2.07 -14.91 -14.77
CA LYS A 414 -1.14 -13.84 -14.39
C LYS A 414 0.30 -14.16 -14.81
N LEU A 415 0.78 -15.37 -14.50
CA LEU A 415 2.12 -15.83 -14.87
C LEU A 415 2.31 -15.85 -16.38
N ALA A 416 1.33 -16.36 -17.12
CA ALA A 416 1.34 -16.36 -18.56
C ALA A 416 1.40 -14.93 -19.14
N SER A 417 0.64 -13.99 -18.56
CA SER A 417 0.71 -12.58 -18.94
C SER A 417 2.09 -11.97 -18.70
N PHE A 418 2.75 -12.30 -17.59
CA PHE A 418 4.12 -11.85 -17.34
C PHE A 418 5.12 -12.40 -18.35
N TYR A 419 5.10 -13.71 -18.62
CA TYR A 419 5.94 -14.30 -19.67
C TYR A 419 5.71 -13.64 -21.02
N ARG A 420 4.47 -13.49 -21.45
CA ARG A 420 4.14 -12.83 -22.72
C ARG A 420 4.66 -11.39 -22.79
N ARG A 421 4.50 -10.61 -21.72
CA ARG A 421 4.96 -9.21 -21.65
C ARG A 421 6.49 -9.10 -21.69
N GLN A 422 7.21 -10.15 -21.26
CA GLN A 422 8.66 -10.28 -21.36
C GLN A 422 9.13 -10.91 -22.70
N GLY A 423 8.21 -11.16 -23.64
CA GLY A 423 8.52 -11.77 -24.94
C GLY A 423 8.48 -13.29 -24.96
N GLY A 424 8.17 -13.95 -23.84
CA GLY A 424 8.08 -15.40 -23.68
C GLY A 424 6.67 -15.94 -23.99
N ALA A 425 6.11 -15.65 -25.15
CA ALA A 425 4.77 -16.13 -25.52
C ALA A 425 4.68 -17.65 -25.56
N ARG A 426 5.76 -18.33 -25.94
CA ARG A 426 5.83 -19.78 -25.99
C ARG A 426 5.76 -20.43 -24.61
N GLU A 427 6.47 -19.87 -23.64
CA GLU A 427 6.43 -20.30 -22.24
C GLU A 427 5.02 -20.10 -21.66
N ALA A 428 4.38 -18.98 -21.99
CA ALA A 428 2.98 -18.71 -21.61
C ALA A 428 2.02 -19.76 -22.18
N LEU A 429 2.20 -20.17 -23.44
CA LEU A 429 1.37 -21.21 -24.07
C LEU A 429 1.52 -22.57 -23.41
N LEU A 430 2.72 -22.95 -22.98
CA LEU A 430 2.94 -24.21 -22.27
C LEU A 430 2.12 -24.27 -20.97
N LEU A 431 1.95 -23.15 -20.26
CA LEU A 431 1.10 -23.09 -19.07
C LEU A 431 -0.36 -23.35 -19.41
N PHE A 432 -0.91 -22.67 -20.44
CA PHE A 432 -2.31 -22.85 -20.83
C PHE A 432 -2.60 -24.26 -21.37
N ARG A 433 -1.75 -24.79 -22.24
CA ARG A 433 -1.92 -26.12 -22.84
C ARG A 433 -1.71 -27.26 -21.85
N GLY A 434 -0.88 -27.05 -20.82
CA GLY A 434 -0.68 -27.99 -19.73
C GLY A 434 -1.79 -27.99 -18.67
N PHE A 435 -2.67 -27.01 -18.68
CA PHE A 435 -3.72 -26.88 -17.68
C PHE A 435 -4.92 -27.78 -18.02
N SER A 436 -5.23 -28.73 -17.17
CA SER A 436 -6.31 -29.70 -17.40
C SER A 436 -7.71 -29.16 -17.05
N GLY A 437 -7.83 -28.04 -16.39
CA GLY A 437 -9.10 -27.42 -15.96
C GLY A 437 -9.82 -26.70 -17.10
N LYS A 438 -11.14 -26.51 -16.90
CA LYS A 438 -11.99 -25.68 -17.78
C LYS A 438 -12.58 -24.54 -16.95
N PRO A 439 -11.79 -23.50 -16.65
CA PRO A 439 -12.24 -22.44 -15.75
C PRO A 439 -13.37 -21.62 -16.39
N LYS A 440 -14.34 -21.22 -15.57
CA LYS A 440 -15.39 -20.27 -15.95
C LYS A 440 -14.88 -18.84 -15.78
N HIS A 441 -13.92 -18.42 -16.63
CA HIS A 441 -13.28 -17.13 -16.54
C HIS A 441 -12.84 -16.58 -17.90
N ARG A 442 -13.51 -15.56 -18.40
CA ARG A 442 -13.29 -14.95 -19.72
C ARG A 442 -11.85 -14.51 -19.95
N GLY A 443 -11.23 -13.90 -18.92
CA GLY A 443 -9.86 -13.41 -18.97
C GLY A 443 -8.82 -14.52 -19.21
N PHE A 444 -9.07 -15.74 -18.73
CA PHE A 444 -8.22 -16.90 -18.97
C PHE A 444 -8.17 -17.21 -20.47
N TYR A 445 -9.32 -17.35 -21.11
CA TYR A 445 -9.40 -17.69 -22.53
C TYR A 445 -8.89 -16.55 -23.42
N PHE A 446 -9.17 -15.32 -23.05
CA PHE A 446 -8.68 -14.18 -23.81
C PHE A 446 -7.15 -14.06 -23.75
N GLU A 447 -6.53 -14.18 -22.58
CA GLU A 447 -5.07 -14.12 -22.44
C GLU A 447 -4.40 -15.29 -23.16
N TRP A 448 -4.98 -16.48 -23.08
CA TRP A 448 -4.54 -17.62 -23.87
C TRP A 448 -4.57 -17.30 -25.38
N GLY A 449 -5.69 -16.77 -25.87
CA GLY A 449 -5.82 -16.35 -27.27
C GLY A 449 -4.77 -15.32 -27.69
N VAL A 450 -4.47 -14.34 -26.83
CA VAL A 450 -3.40 -13.34 -27.10
C VAL A 450 -2.03 -14.03 -27.23
N CYS A 451 -1.72 -14.99 -26.36
CA CYS A 451 -0.48 -15.77 -26.45
C CYS A 451 -0.41 -16.58 -27.76
N GLU A 452 -1.51 -17.24 -28.16
CA GLU A 452 -1.59 -17.95 -29.45
C GLU A 452 -1.36 -16.99 -30.63
N GLY A 453 -1.94 -15.80 -30.57
CA GLY A 453 -1.76 -14.77 -31.60
C GLY A 453 -0.33 -14.24 -31.73
N ASN A 454 0.43 -14.19 -30.63
CA ASN A 454 1.83 -13.82 -30.66
C ASN A 454 2.71 -14.89 -31.33
N GLU A 455 2.33 -16.17 -31.21
CA GLU A 455 2.96 -17.30 -31.90
C GLU A 455 2.39 -17.55 -33.30
N ARG A 456 1.55 -16.63 -33.81
CA ARG A 456 0.89 -16.67 -35.12
C ARG A 456 -0.15 -17.78 -35.30
N ASN A 457 -0.63 -18.39 -34.22
CA ASN A 457 -1.73 -19.35 -34.23
C ASN A 457 -3.06 -18.56 -34.28
N LEU A 458 -3.34 -17.97 -35.44
CA LEU A 458 -4.42 -17.00 -35.61
C LEU A 458 -5.82 -17.62 -35.46
N SER A 459 -6.01 -18.87 -35.86
CA SER A 459 -7.29 -19.59 -35.74
C SER A 459 -7.64 -19.82 -34.27
N GLU A 460 -6.66 -20.27 -33.48
CA GLU A 460 -6.80 -20.43 -32.03
C GLU A 460 -7.09 -19.09 -31.32
N ASN A 461 -6.34 -18.04 -31.67
CA ASN A 461 -6.56 -16.73 -31.13
C ASN A 461 -8.01 -16.26 -31.36
N ALA A 462 -8.49 -16.35 -32.59
CA ALA A 462 -9.86 -15.94 -32.93
C ALA A 462 -10.91 -16.80 -32.20
N LEU A 463 -10.73 -18.11 -32.15
CA LEU A 463 -11.67 -19.01 -31.46
C LEU A 463 -11.74 -18.72 -29.96
N LEU A 464 -10.59 -18.52 -29.31
CA LEU A 464 -10.53 -18.21 -27.88
C LEU A 464 -11.11 -16.82 -27.56
N ALA A 465 -10.91 -15.84 -28.46
CA ALA A 465 -11.52 -14.51 -28.32
C ALA A 465 -13.05 -14.58 -28.47
N ILE A 466 -13.57 -15.38 -29.43
CA ILE A 466 -15.02 -15.63 -29.58
C ILE A 466 -15.58 -16.30 -28.33
N TYR A 467 -14.87 -17.33 -27.83
CA TYR A 467 -15.30 -18.03 -26.61
C TYR A 467 -15.34 -17.10 -25.40
N ALA A 468 -14.35 -16.21 -25.23
CA ALA A 468 -14.35 -15.21 -24.16
C ALA A 468 -15.51 -14.21 -24.24
N LEU A 469 -16.06 -13.97 -25.45
CA LEU A 469 -17.26 -13.15 -25.66
C LEU A 469 -18.57 -13.90 -25.36
N SER A 470 -18.55 -15.24 -25.39
CA SER A 470 -19.74 -16.06 -25.17
C SER A 470 -20.13 -16.15 -23.70
N ASP A 471 -21.39 -16.52 -23.44
CA ASP A 471 -21.90 -16.72 -22.09
C ASP A 471 -21.36 -18.01 -21.45
N ASP A 472 -20.87 -18.96 -22.26
CA ASP A 472 -20.32 -20.24 -21.81
C ASP A 472 -18.96 -20.10 -21.10
N SER A 473 -18.23 -19.00 -21.34
CA SER A 473 -16.90 -18.78 -20.78
C SER A 473 -16.91 -18.31 -19.33
N GLU A 474 -17.99 -17.72 -18.86
CA GLU A 474 -18.13 -17.26 -17.48
C GLU A 474 -19.62 -17.13 -17.12
N ASP A 475 -19.99 -17.48 -15.89
CA ASP A 475 -21.35 -17.34 -15.40
C ASP A 475 -21.73 -15.87 -15.08
N ALA A 476 -20.72 -15.01 -14.88
CA ALA A 476 -20.92 -13.58 -14.68
C ALA A 476 -21.20 -12.85 -16.01
N SER A 477 -21.97 -11.75 -15.92
CA SER A 477 -22.28 -10.92 -17.07
C SER A 477 -21.02 -10.28 -17.70
N LEU A 478 -20.97 -10.25 -19.03
CA LEU A 478 -19.92 -9.53 -19.75
C LEU A 478 -19.99 -8.04 -19.45
N THR A 479 -18.87 -7.45 -19.00
CA THR A 479 -18.79 -6.00 -18.78
C THR A 479 -18.50 -5.27 -20.08
N VAL A 480 -18.89 -3.98 -20.16
CA VAL A 480 -18.58 -3.13 -21.33
C VAL A 480 -17.07 -3.04 -21.57
N ALA A 481 -16.25 -2.95 -20.52
CA ALA A 481 -14.80 -2.90 -20.62
C ALA A 481 -14.22 -4.18 -21.22
N ASN A 482 -14.67 -5.35 -20.75
CA ASN A 482 -14.25 -6.64 -21.27
C ASN A 482 -14.71 -6.85 -22.71
N ALA A 483 -15.96 -6.48 -23.04
CA ALA A 483 -16.47 -6.55 -24.40
C ALA A 483 -15.63 -5.72 -25.38
N ARG A 484 -15.24 -4.50 -25.00
CA ARG A 484 -14.34 -3.66 -25.80
C ARG A 484 -13.00 -4.32 -26.07
N MET A 485 -12.38 -4.87 -25.03
CA MET A 485 -11.08 -5.52 -25.13
C MET A 485 -11.15 -6.76 -26.03
N TYR A 486 -12.13 -7.62 -25.82
CA TYR A 486 -12.26 -8.89 -26.55
C TYR A 486 -12.68 -8.67 -28.02
N LEU A 487 -13.59 -7.74 -28.29
CA LEU A 487 -13.96 -7.35 -29.66
C LEU A 487 -12.80 -6.71 -30.41
N SER A 488 -12.00 -5.88 -29.75
CA SER A 488 -10.79 -5.29 -30.35
C SER A 488 -9.79 -6.38 -30.75
N GLY A 489 -9.47 -7.30 -29.85
CA GLY A 489 -8.58 -8.41 -30.11
C GLY A 489 -9.08 -9.30 -31.26
N LEU A 490 -10.37 -9.66 -31.24
CA LEU A 490 -11.00 -10.44 -32.30
C LEU A 490 -10.93 -9.75 -33.66
N ALA A 491 -11.26 -8.46 -33.72
CA ALA A 491 -11.24 -7.69 -34.96
C ALA A 491 -9.85 -7.67 -35.62
N ILE A 492 -8.80 -7.42 -34.80
CA ILE A 492 -7.40 -7.45 -35.26
C ILE A 492 -7.03 -8.86 -35.78
N CYS A 493 -7.45 -9.88 -35.04
CA CYS A 493 -7.16 -11.26 -35.43
C CYS A 493 -7.84 -11.64 -36.74
N CYS A 494 -9.11 -11.26 -36.94
CA CYS A 494 -9.83 -11.49 -38.19
C CYS A 494 -9.18 -10.80 -39.40
N ASP A 495 -8.63 -9.59 -39.22
CA ASP A 495 -7.86 -8.91 -40.27
C ASP A 495 -6.61 -9.72 -40.68
N LYS A 496 -5.88 -10.22 -39.68
CA LYS A 496 -4.69 -11.02 -39.92
C LYS A 496 -5.06 -12.33 -40.62
N LEU A 497 -6.17 -12.98 -40.21
CA LEU A 497 -6.70 -14.18 -40.86
C LEU A 497 -7.09 -13.93 -42.32
N TYR A 498 -7.76 -12.80 -42.60
CA TYR A 498 -8.10 -12.44 -43.98
C TYR A 498 -6.85 -12.23 -44.84
N VAL A 499 -5.82 -11.58 -44.30
CA VAL A 499 -4.54 -11.40 -45.00
C VAL A 499 -3.86 -12.75 -45.25
N ALA A 500 -3.94 -13.69 -44.29
CA ALA A 500 -3.28 -15.00 -44.39
C ALA A 500 -3.99 -15.98 -45.33
N PHE A 501 -5.32 -16.00 -45.33
CA PHE A 501 -6.11 -17.02 -46.03
C PHE A 501 -6.98 -16.49 -47.19
N ALA A 502 -7.12 -15.16 -47.31
CA ALA A 502 -7.96 -14.49 -48.31
C ALA A 502 -9.45 -14.94 -48.29
N ASP A 503 -9.94 -15.52 -47.21
CA ASP A 503 -11.33 -15.95 -47.05
C ASP A 503 -12.23 -14.73 -46.71
N PRO A 504 -13.24 -14.42 -47.54
CA PRO A 504 -14.14 -13.28 -47.35
C PRO A 504 -14.84 -13.29 -45.99
N LEU A 505 -15.07 -14.47 -45.39
CA LEU A 505 -15.74 -14.59 -44.09
C LEU A 505 -14.93 -13.91 -42.97
N PHE A 506 -13.59 -13.98 -43.00
CA PHE A 506 -12.75 -13.29 -42.04
C PHE A 506 -12.84 -11.78 -42.18
N ASN A 507 -12.93 -11.26 -43.40
CA ASN A 507 -13.14 -9.85 -43.62
C ASN A 507 -14.52 -9.37 -43.15
N GLU A 508 -15.57 -10.17 -43.40
CA GLU A 508 -16.93 -9.88 -42.88
C GLU A 508 -16.97 -9.94 -41.37
N SER A 509 -16.33 -10.90 -40.75
CA SER A 509 -16.24 -11.06 -39.28
C SER A 509 -15.44 -9.91 -38.64
N ALA A 510 -14.36 -9.47 -39.27
CA ALA A 510 -13.65 -8.27 -38.84
C ALA A 510 -14.55 -7.03 -38.87
N GLY A 511 -15.29 -6.84 -39.97
CA GLY A 511 -16.28 -5.78 -40.10
C GLY A 511 -17.37 -5.82 -39.02
N ALA A 512 -17.89 -7.01 -38.70
CA ALA A 512 -18.86 -7.21 -37.62
C ALA A 512 -18.27 -6.87 -36.24
N ALA A 513 -17.07 -7.37 -35.94
CA ALA A 513 -16.41 -7.09 -34.66
C ALA A 513 -16.11 -5.60 -34.47
N TYR A 514 -15.63 -4.90 -35.51
CA TYR A 514 -15.42 -3.44 -35.42
C TYR A 514 -16.72 -2.65 -35.31
N SER A 515 -17.78 -3.07 -35.97
CA SER A 515 -19.08 -2.42 -35.84
C SER A 515 -19.66 -2.58 -34.44
N LEU A 516 -19.60 -3.77 -33.87
CA LEU A 516 -19.97 -4.03 -32.47
C LEU A 516 -19.08 -3.24 -31.49
N LEU A 517 -17.77 -3.20 -31.74
CA LEU A 517 -16.85 -2.37 -30.95
C LEU A 517 -17.22 -0.90 -31.00
N SER A 518 -17.58 -0.38 -32.17
CA SER A 518 -18.02 1.01 -32.34
C SER A 518 -19.32 1.29 -31.58
N LEU A 519 -20.25 0.35 -31.54
CA LEU A 519 -21.49 0.45 -30.75
C LEU A 519 -21.20 0.48 -29.25
N VAL A 520 -20.40 -0.45 -28.77
CA VAL A 520 -20.03 -0.55 -27.33
C VAL A 520 -19.17 0.63 -26.86
N TRP A 521 -18.47 1.33 -27.79
CA TRP A 521 -17.66 2.52 -27.46
C TRP A 521 -18.45 3.82 -27.44
N GLY A 522 -19.61 3.86 -28.09
CA GLY A 522 -20.34 5.08 -28.49
C GLY A 522 -20.99 5.92 -27.37
N GLY A 523 -20.66 5.73 -26.09
CA GLY A 523 -21.24 6.48 -24.96
C GLY A 523 -20.32 7.49 -24.28
N THR A 524 -19.02 7.51 -24.54
CA THR A 524 -18.08 8.46 -23.91
C THR A 524 -17.21 9.12 -24.96
N ARG A 525 -17.29 10.46 -25.06
CA ARG A 525 -16.35 11.24 -25.90
C ARG A 525 -14.92 10.91 -25.50
N PRO A 526 -14.01 10.59 -26.44
CA PRO A 526 -12.59 10.50 -26.14
C PRO A 526 -12.12 11.90 -25.71
N GLY A 527 -11.71 12.07 -24.47
CA GLY A 527 -11.20 13.36 -24.00
C GLY A 527 -11.10 13.56 -22.50
N SER A 528 -11.66 12.68 -21.66
CA SER A 528 -11.69 12.93 -20.22
C SER A 528 -10.92 11.95 -19.33
N GLN A 529 -10.22 10.97 -19.87
CA GLN A 529 -9.32 10.13 -19.09
C GLN A 529 -8.00 9.89 -19.82
N LYS A 530 -6.92 10.38 -19.23
CA LYS A 530 -5.54 10.03 -19.58
C LYS A 530 -5.30 8.56 -19.25
N SER A 531 -5.61 7.69 -20.20
CA SER A 531 -5.11 6.30 -20.13
C SER A 531 -5.16 5.71 -21.54
N GLY A 532 -4.00 5.45 -22.11
CA GLY A 532 -3.80 4.60 -23.26
C GLY A 532 -3.72 5.28 -24.63
N ASP A 533 -2.70 6.10 -24.85
CA ASP A 533 -2.37 6.69 -26.15
C ASP A 533 -2.28 5.69 -27.33
N GLY A 534 -2.10 4.39 -27.05
CA GLY A 534 -2.02 3.33 -28.06
C GLY A 534 -3.37 2.93 -28.68
N LEU A 535 -4.44 2.89 -27.89
CA LEU A 535 -5.75 2.40 -28.34
C LEU A 535 -6.50 3.45 -29.18
N ASP A 536 -6.39 4.73 -28.82
CA ASP A 536 -6.99 5.83 -29.57
C ASP A 536 -6.33 6.03 -30.94
N SER A 537 -5.00 5.93 -31.00
CA SER A 537 -4.21 5.93 -32.22
C SER A 537 -4.61 4.75 -33.12
N TYR A 538 -4.73 3.57 -32.56
CA TYR A 538 -5.14 2.36 -33.26
C TYR A 538 -6.56 2.46 -33.82
N LEU A 539 -7.53 2.95 -33.06
CA LEU A 539 -8.91 3.16 -33.52
C LEU A 539 -9.02 4.24 -34.60
N GLN A 540 -8.16 5.25 -34.58
CA GLN A 540 -8.08 6.23 -35.66
C GLN A 540 -7.54 5.62 -36.95
N ASP A 541 -6.52 4.79 -36.88
CA ASP A 541 -5.97 4.05 -38.03
C ASP A 541 -6.99 3.06 -38.62
N VAL A 542 -7.72 2.38 -37.76
CA VAL A 542 -8.82 1.49 -38.17
C VAL A 542 -9.93 2.28 -38.90
N LYS A 543 -10.36 3.40 -38.34
CA LYS A 543 -11.37 4.27 -38.99
C LYS A 543 -10.89 4.83 -40.33
N LYS A 544 -9.61 5.17 -40.45
CA LYS A 544 -9.01 5.72 -41.66
C LYS A 544 -8.91 4.69 -42.78
N ASN A 545 -8.53 3.49 -42.45
CA ASN A 545 -8.30 2.41 -43.43
C ASN A 545 -9.58 1.71 -43.87
N ARG A 546 -10.72 1.85 -43.17
CA ARG A 546 -11.94 1.07 -43.37
C ARG A 546 -13.18 1.79 -43.81
N ARG A 547 -13.13 3.07 -44.18
CA ARG A 547 -14.27 3.76 -44.81
C ARG A 547 -14.85 3.06 -46.06
N ARG A 548 -14.14 2.04 -46.58
CA ARG A 548 -14.56 1.29 -47.78
C ARG A 548 -15.36 0.01 -47.51
N LEU A 549 -15.46 -0.46 -46.25
CA LEU A 549 -16.03 -1.77 -45.91
C LEU A 549 -17.38 -1.75 -45.16
N TYR A 550 -17.85 -0.57 -44.76
CA TYR A 550 -19.05 -0.44 -43.93
C TYR A 550 -20.32 -0.22 -44.71
N GLY A 551 -20.89 -1.28 -45.24
CA GLY A 551 -22.18 -1.25 -45.92
C GLY A 551 -23.15 -2.38 -45.49
N ARG A 552 -22.74 -3.29 -44.61
CA ARG A 552 -23.58 -4.42 -44.13
C ARG A 552 -23.79 -4.35 -42.63
N SER A 553 -25.00 -4.74 -42.20
CA SER A 553 -25.35 -4.76 -40.77
C SER A 553 -24.41 -5.66 -39.96
N ALA A 554 -23.80 -5.08 -38.96
CA ALA A 554 -23.02 -5.83 -37.98
C ALA A 554 -23.92 -6.85 -37.28
N SER A 555 -23.52 -8.12 -37.24
CA SER A 555 -24.28 -9.11 -36.52
C SER A 555 -23.35 -10.05 -35.74
N ILE A 556 -23.76 -10.38 -34.53
CA ILE A 556 -23.12 -11.39 -33.70
C ILE A 556 -23.18 -12.75 -34.41
N GLY A 557 -24.22 -13.01 -35.21
CA GLY A 557 -24.33 -14.20 -36.04
C GLY A 557 -23.21 -14.38 -37.06
N THR A 558 -22.65 -13.27 -37.60
CA THR A 558 -21.47 -13.32 -38.48
C THR A 558 -20.25 -13.86 -37.74
N ILE A 559 -20.03 -13.42 -36.52
CA ILE A 559 -18.93 -13.88 -35.64
C ILE A 559 -19.12 -15.39 -35.32
N ALA A 560 -20.34 -15.77 -34.95
CA ALA A 560 -20.65 -17.17 -34.64
C ALA A 560 -20.44 -18.11 -35.85
N ASN A 561 -20.79 -17.69 -37.05
CA ASN A 561 -20.61 -18.47 -38.28
C ASN A 561 -19.14 -18.73 -38.62
N MET A 562 -18.23 -17.85 -38.18
CA MET A 562 -16.79 -17.98 -38.43
C MET A 562 -16.19 -19.24 -37.76
N ILE A 563 -16.77 -19.75 -36.67
CA ILE A 563 -16.22 -20.85 -35.89
C ILE A 563 -15.94 -22.07 -36.74
N ARG A 564 -16.84 -22.44 -37.66
CA ARG A 564 -16.67 -23.61 -38.54
C ARG A 564 -15.46 -23.44 -39.45
N SER A 565 -15.25 -22.26 -40.00
CA SER A 565 -14.10 -21.95 -40.85
C SER A 565 -12.79 -22.00 -40.06
N LEU A 566 -12.78 -21.46 -38.81
CA LEU A 566 -11.60 -21.54 -37.97
C LEU A 566 -11.12 -22.97 -37.74
N VAL A 567 -12.05 -23.90 -37.46
CA VAL A 567 -11.72 -25.33 -37.29
C VAL A 567 -11.11 -25.92 -38.55
N GLN A 568 -11.57 -25.50 -39.77
CA GLN A 568 -11.02 -25.96 -41.04
C GLN A 568 -9.61 -25.42 -41.29
N TYR A 569 -9.27 -24.22 -40.82
CA TYR A 569 -7.94 -23.63 -40.96
C TYR A 569 -6.93 -24.06 -39.89
N GLY A 570 -7.30 -25.03 -39.06
CA GLY A 570 -6.45 -25.71 -38.12
C GLY A 570 -6.49 -25.07 -36.73
N VAL A 571 -7.18 -25.71 -35.83
CA VAL A 571 -7.17 -25.42 -34.39
C VAL A 571 -6.67 -26.65 -33.66
N SER A 572 -5.77 -26.45 -32.72
CA SER A 572 -5.18 -27.57 -31.97
C SER A 572 -6.22 -28.34 -31.14
N ALA A 573 -5.94 -29.60 -30.88
CA ALA A 573 -6.83 -30.46 -30.10
C ALA A 573 -7.02 -29.94 -28.67
N GLU A 574 -5.97 -29.37 -28.08
CA GLU A 574 -5.98 -28.81 -26.73
C GLU A 574 -6.97 -27.65 -26.62
N VAL A 575 -6.97 -26.74 -27.59
CA VAL A 575 -7.93 -25.63 -27.63
C VAL A 575 -9.35 -26.14 -27.82
N LEU A 576 -9.57 -27.07 -28.77
CA LEU A 576 -10.91 -27.66 -29.02
C LEU A 576 -11.48 -28.42 -27.82
N GLN A 577 -10.60 -29.07 -27.02
CA GLN A 577 -11.03 -29.73 -25.78
C GLN A 577 -11.39 -28.75 -24.68
N SER A 578 -10.78 -27.57 -24.66
CA SER A 578 -10.97 -26.57 -23.62
C SER A 578 -12.19 -25.68 -23.83
N VAL A 579 -12.63 -25.51 -25.09
CA VAL A 579 -13.80 -24.68 -25.45
C VAL A 579 -14.94 -25.53 -25.99
N ASN A 580 -16.16 -25.20 -25.55
CA ASN A 580 -17.34 -25.83 -26.12
C ASN A 580 -17.83 -25.03 -27.33
N VAL A 581 -17.54 -25.52 -28.54
CA VAL A 581 -17.87 -24.80 -29.78
C VAL A 581 -19.28 -25.10 -30.34
N ASN A 582 -20.02 -26.06 -29.75
CA ASN A 582 -21.25 -26.56 -30.35
C ASN A 582 -22.52 -25.76 -30.00
N SER A 583 -22.50 -24.94 -28.97
CA SER A 583 -23.70 -24.24 -28.47
C SER A 583 -23.34 -22.89 -27.81
N LEU A 584 -22.54 -22.06 -28.52
CA LEU A 584 -22.19 -20.74 -27.95
C LEU A 584 -23.39 -19.80 -27.90
N SER A 585 -23.60 -19.17 -26.76
CA SER A 585 -24.60 -18.13 -26.54
C SER A 585 -23.92 -16.77 -26.32
N PHE A 586 -24.54 -15.71 -26.81
CA PHE A 586 -24.03 -14.33 -26.74
C PHE A 586 -25.05 -13.37 -26.13
N GLN A 587 -25.97 -13.85 -25.29
CA GLN A 587 -27.06 -13.04 -24.71
C GLN A 587 -26.55 -11.83 -23.93
N TYR A 588 -25.42 -11.94 -23.23
CA TYR A 588 -24.82 -10.82 -22.51
C TYR A 588 -24.29 -9.76 -23.48
N LEU A 589 -23.68 -10.16 -24.58
CA LEU A 589 -23.20 -9.22 -25.61
C LEU A 589 -24.40 -8.55 -26.30
N ASP A 590 -25.45 -9.30 -26.63
CA ASP A 590 -26.70 -8.74 -27.18
C ASP A 590 -27.32 -7.70 -26.27
N ARG A 591 -27.35 -7.95 -24.96
CA ARG A 591 -27.87 -6.97 -23.97
C ARG A 591 -27.03 -5.71 -23.91
N ILE A 592 -25.70 -5.82 -23.96
CA ILE A 592 -24.81 -4.65 -24.00
C ILE A 592 -25.09 -3.81 -25.25
N VAL A 593 -25.19 -4.44 -26.40
CA VAL A 593 -25.47 -3.77 -27.68
C VAL A 593 -26.82 -3.08 -27.65
N ALA A 594 -27.88 -3.77 -27.21
CA ALA A 594 -29.24 -3.21 -27.12
C ALA A 594 -29.32 -2.03 -26.15
N ASN A 595 -28.67 -2.12 -25.00
CA ASN A 595 -28.65 -1.02 -24.02
C ASN A 595 -27.95 0.23 -24.56
N VAL A 596 -26.88 0.07 -25.33
CA VAL A 596 -26.18 1.21 -25.96
C VAL A 596 -27.01 1.83 -27.09
N GLU A 597 -27.69 1.03 -27.88
CA GLU A 597 -28.58 1.52 -28.94
C GLU A 597 -29.79 2.29 -28.39
N SER A 598 -30.33 1.87 -27.25
CA SER A 598 -31.48 2.54 -26.58
C SER A 598 -31.17 3.93 -26.02
N VAL A 599 -29.88 4.24 -25.77
CA VAL A 599 -29.41 5.53 -25.18
C VAL A 599 -28.97 6.51 -26.26
N ARG A 600 -28.92 6.13 -27.55
CA ARG A 600 -28.60 7.07 -28.63
C ARG A 600 -29.77 8.04 -28.86
N PRO A 601 -29.58 9.36 -28.75
CA PRO A 601 -30.59 10.30 -29.21
C PRO A 601 -30.77 10.11 -30.73
N SER A 602 -32.03 9.99 -31.14
CA SER A 602 -32.48 9.91 -32.52
C SER A 602 -32.00 11.09 -33.38
#